data_cd3c20ef9210be6fd6b78f2c8365d258
#
_entry.id   cd3c20ef9210be6fd6b78f2c8365d258
#
_cell.length_a   1.000
_cell.length_b   1.000
_cell.length_c   1.000
_cell.angle_alpha   90.00
_cell.angle_beta   90.00
_cell.angle_gamma   90.00
#
_symmetry.space_group_name_H-M   'P 1'
#
loop_
_entity.id
_entity.type
_entity.pdbx_description
1 polymer ?
#
loop_
_entity_poly.entity_id
_entity_poly.type
_entity_poly.pdbx_seq_one_letter_code
_entity_poly.pdbx_strand_id
1 'polypeptide(L)'
;MIRAALAALLLAAAPAAAQQQASPLESLADEMAGESPATPGAMGAAVRQLSAHEGEMVMDIELVMRSAIDPVPDAAPEAIRESLRFEPFQIVDEMFDDDLVFVMRAGPTDWSRPDAESATADNCAAQRIQTPLGLDQMRSMGILMSGNGLRPGHILRSEWCRAGSTADKLVEGFAMIDPDHAAALPVERVAAANPLESDPAADVEALRERLMAWDGPEEGDAEGPLLLITHYDTIEALTNFRVYEGEILIFDPDRGGRILGYIRLRSAAPDEGRYGLGPAPE
;
A
#
# COMPACT_ATOMS: atom_id res chain seq x y z
N MET A 1 53.39 -69.78 -7.01
CA MET A 1 53.87 -68.38 -7.02
C MET A 1 53.05 -67.61 -8.03
N ILE A 2 52.03 -66.92 -7.57
CA ILE A 2 51.08 -66.21 -8.43
C ILE A 2 51.20 -64.73 -8.07
N ARG A 3 51.62 -63.92 -9.03
CA ARG A 3 51.69 -62.48 -8.93
C ARG A 3 50.32 -61.88 -9.40
N ALA A 4 49.58 -61.30 -8.52
CA ALA A 4 48.39 -60.56 -8.87
C ALA A 4 48.76 -59.11 -9.20
N ALA A 5 48.39 -58.65 -10.39
CA ALA A 5 48.50 -57.24 -10.81
C ALA A 5 47.26 -56.49 -10.39
N LEU A 6 47.43 -55.44 -9.58
CA LEU A 6 46.38 -54.50 -9.21
C LEU A 6 46.32 -53.39 -10.27
N ALA A 7 45.25 -53.33 -11.04
CA ALA A 7 44.96 -52.18 -11.92
C ALA A 7 44.21 -51.13 -11.12
N ALA A 8 44.84 -49.98 -10.92
CA ALA A 8 44.18 -48.81 -10.30
C ALA A 8 43.34 -48.05 -11.35
N LEU A 9 42.02 -48.04 -11.14
CA LEU A 9 41.08 -47.23 -11.94
C LEU A 9 41.02 -45.83 -11.34
N LEU A 10 41.62 -44.85 -12.00
CA LEU A 10 41.48 -43.45 -11.70
C LEU A 10 40.15 -42.97 -12.29
N LEU A 11 39.12 -42.85 -11.47
CA LEU A 11 37.91 -42.08 -11.81
C LEU A 11 38.25 -40.59 -11.71
N ALA A 12 38.35 -39.92 -12.85
CA ALA A 12 38.33 -38.46 -12.92
C ALA A 12 36.90 -37.94 -12.62
N ALA A 13 36.71 -37.38 -11.45
CA ALA A 13 35.50 -36.63 -11.14
C ALA A 13 35.56 -35.30 -11.90
N ALA A 14 34.71 -35.13 -12.92
CA ALA A 14 34.44 -33.84 -13.53
C ALA A 14 33.71 -32.95 -12.52
N PRO A 15 34.05 -31.65 -12.38
CA PRO A 15 33.28 -30.76 -11.55
C PRO A 15 31.88 -30.61 -12.16
N ALA A 16 30.87 -30.94 -11.38
CA ALA A 16 29.49 -30.57 -11.69
C ALA A 16 29.43 -29.05 -11.71
N ALA A 17 29.33 -28.46 -12.89
CA ALA A 17 28.93 -27.08 -13.03
C ALA A 17 27.54 -26.95 -12.42
N ALA A 18 27.45 -26.31 -11.26
CA ALA A 18 26.19 -25.88 -10.69
C ALA A 18 25.58 -24.91 -11.71
N GLN A 19 24.58 -25.37 -12.46
CA GLN A 19 23.68 -24.49 -13.20
C GLN A 19 22.99 -23.63 -12.15
N GLN A 20 23.46 -22.40 -11.98
CA GLN A 20 22.70 -21.39 -11.32
C GLN A 20 21.44 -21.20 -12.17
N GLN A 21 20.32 -21.78 -11.72
CA GLN A 21 19.02 -21.40 -12.24
C GLN A 21 18.85 -19.93 -11.88
N ALA A 22 18.67 -19.09 -12.91
CA ALA A 22 18.29 -17.70 -12.72
C ALA A 22 17.08 -17.64 -11.76
N SER A 23 17.08 -16.68 -10.86
CA SER A 23 15.95 -16.53 -9.95
C SER A 23 14.70 -16.23 -10.77
N PRO A 24 13.50 -16.60 -10.30
CA PRO A 24 12.25 -16.25 -10.98
C PRO A 24 12.14 -14.75 -11.29
N LEU A 25 12.74 -13.89 -10.44
CA LEU A 25 12.81 -12.44 -10.63
C LEU A 25 13.71 -12.03 -11.79
N GLU A 26 14.85 -12.70 -12.00
CA GLU A 26 15.73 -12.43 -13.15
C GLU A 26 15.08 -12.85 -14.46
N SER A 27 14.36 -13.97 -14.46
CA SER A 27 13.59 -14.44 -15.62
C SER A 27 12.45 -13.48 -15.98
N LEU A 28 11.75 -12.95 -14.98
CA LEU A 28 10.67 -11.97 -15.17
C LEU A 28 11.20 -10.62 -15.65
N ALA A 29 12.35 -10.18 -15.13
CA ALA A 29 13.02 -8.95 -15.56
C ALA A 29 13.44 -9.00 -17.03
N ASP A 30 13.95 -10.17 -17.50
CA ASP A 30 14.32 -10.40 -18.90
C ASP A 30 13.09 -10.45 -19.82
N GLU A 31 11.96 -11.02 -19.35
CA GLU A 31 10.70 -11.08 -20.09
C GLU A 31 10.07 -9.69 -20.22
N MET A 32 10.11 -8.87 -19.15
CA MET A 32 9.61 -7.50 -19.16
C MET A 32 10.50 -6.53 -19.95
N ALA A 33 11.81 -6.76 -20.05
CA ALA A 33 12.72 -5.93 -20.84
C ALA A 33 12.51 -6.05 -22.36
N GLY A 34 11.80 -7.09 -22.81
CA GLY A 34 11.49 -7.34 -24.23
C GLY A 34 10.17 -6.74 -24.70
N GLU A 35 9.30 -6.28 -23.79
CA GLU A 35 8.01 -5.70 -24.12
C GLU A 35 8.02 -4.16 -24.00
N SER A 36 7.37 -3.50 -24.95
CA SER A 36 7.12 -2.05 -24.98
C SER A 36 6.40 -1.60 -23.71
N PRO A 37 6.57 -0.35 -23.21
CA PRO A 37 6.10 0.07 -21.90
C PRO A 37 4.68 -0.40 -21.64
N ALA A 38 4.57 -1.25 -20.65
CA ALA A 38 3.39 -2.03 -20.36
C ALA A 38 2.20 -1.13 -20.05
N THR A 39 1.09 -1.46 -20.65
CA THR A 39 -0.20 -0.97 -20.15
C THR A 39 -0.33 -1.31 -18.65
N PRO A 40 -0.98 -0.47 -17.83
CA PRO A 40 -1.16 -0.70 -16.39
C PRO A 40 -1.66 -2.11 -16.04
N GLY A 41 -2.44 -2.73 -16.92
CA GLY A 41 -2.90 -4.11 -16.77
C GLY A 41 -1.80 -5.18 -16.86
N ALA A 42 -0.73 -4.96 -17.62
CA ALA A 42 0.38 -5.92 -17.71
C ALA A 42 1.22 -5.96 -16.44
N MET A 43 1.39 -4.79 -15.77
CA MET A 43 2.07 -4.71 -14.46
C MET A 43 1.25 -5.39 -13.36
N GLY A 44 -0.05 -5.19 -13.34
CA GLY A 44 -0.96 -5.90 -12.43
C GLY A 44 -0.90 -7.42 -12.61
N ALA A 45 -0.81 -7.91 -13.84
CA ALA A 45 -0.66 -9.33 -14.13
C ALA A 45 0.70 -9.90 -13.65
N ALA A 46 1.80 -9.14 -13.82
CA ALA A 46 3.12 -9.52 -13.34
C ALA A 46 3.17 -9.59 -11.80
N VAL A 47 2.53 -8.65 -11.12
CA VAL A 47 2.38 -8.65 -9.66
C VAL A 47 1.59 -9.87 -9.19
N ARG A 48 0.46 -10.19 -9.82
CA ARG A 48 -0.35 -11.38 -9.50
C ARG A 48 0.44 -12.68 -9.65
N GLN A 49 1.27 -12.77 -10.68
CA GLN A 49 2.08 -13.93 -10.94
C GLN A 49 3.20 -14.12 -9.89
N LEU A 50 3.81 -13.03 -9.42
CA LEU A 50 4.79 -13.06 -8.33
C LEU A 50 4.16 -13.48 -6.99
N SER A 51 2.97 -12.96 -6.66
CA SER A 51 2.29 -13.28 -5.41
C SER A 51 1.85 -14.74 -5.30
N ALA A 52 1.52 -15.38 -6.41
CA ALA A 52 1.16 -16.79 -6.43
C ALA A 52 2.33 -17.74 -6.09
N HIS A 53 3.58 -17.27 -6.14
CA HIS A 53 4.76 -18.12 -6.00
C HIS A 53 5.49 -18.00 -4.65
N GLU A 54 5.42 -16.90 -3.93
CA GLU A 54 6.35 -16.64 -2.81
C GLU A 54 5.73 -16.41 -1.42
N GLY A 55 4.42 -16.28 -1.27
CA GLY A 55 3.75 -16.14 0.04
C GLY A 55 4.18 -14.90 0.86
N GLU A 56 5.24 -14.22 0.49
CA GLU A 56 5.74 -12.99 1.08
C GLU A 56 6.26 -12.08 -0.02
N MET A 57 5.44 -11.11 -0.43
CA MET A 57 5.83 -10.18 -1.48
C MET A 57 6.36 -8.87 -0.92
N VAL A 58 7.66 -8.70 -1.01
CA VAL A 58 8.31 -7.38 -0.94
C VAL A 58 8.42 -6.87 -2.37
N MET A 59 7.54 -5.95 -2.78
CA MET A 59 7.68 -5.31 -4.09
C MET A 59 8.76 -4.24 -4.00
N ASP A 60 9.85 -4.45 -4.71
CA ASP A 60 10.91 -3.48 -4.83
C ASP A 60 10.62 -2.55 -6.03
N ILE A 61 10.27 -1.30 -5.72
CA ILE A 61 9.91 -0.31 -6.73
C ILE A 61 11.07 0.11 -7.62
N GLU A 62 12.30 -0.13 -7.20
CA GLU A 62 13.46 0.20 -8.04
C GLU A 62 13.40 -0.54 -9.39
N LEU A 63 12.84 -1.74 -9.39
CA LEU A 63 12.64 -2.54 -10.60
C LEU A 63 11.49 -1.99 -11.47
N VAL A 64 10.38 -1.57 -10.84
CA VAL A 64 9.19 -1.07 -11.54
C VAL A 64 9.43 0.32 -12.14
N MET A 65 10.13 1.19 -11.42
CA MET A 65 10.42 2.55 -11.92
C MET A 65 11.44 2.58 -13.06
N ARG A 66 12.35 1.63 -13.15
CA ARG A 66 13.31 1.55 -14.27
C ARG A 66 12.66 1.15 -15.59
N SER A 67 11.55 0.43 -15.56
CA SER A 67 10.85 0.00 -16.77
C SER A 67 9.75 0.94 -17.24
N ALA A 68 9.22 1.82 -16.37
CA ALA A 68 8.07 2.67 -16.66
C ALA A 68 8.41 4.13 -17.01
N ILE A 69 9.63 4.60 -16.78
CA ILE A 69 10.00 6.01 -16.98
C ILE A 69 11.17 6.10 -17.95
N ASP A 70 10.90 6.61 -19.16
CA ASP A 70 11.95 7.19 -19.99
C ASP A 70 12.68 8.26 -19.15
N PRO A 71 14.02 8.22 -19.04
CA PRO A 71 14.74 9.13 -18.18
C PRO A 71 14.45 10.57 -18.63
N VAL A 72 13.73 11.32 -17.82
CA VAL A 72 13.70 12.79 -17.91
C VAL A 72 15.14 13.25 -17.58
N PRO A 73 15.84 13.92 -18.51
CA PRO A 73 17.30 14.03 -18.46
C PRO A 73 17.90 14.78 -17.28
N ASP A 74 17.13 15.49 -16.45
CA ASP A 74 17.69 16.42 -15.44
C ASP A 74 17.09 16.35 -14.03
N ALA A 75 16.24 15.38 -13.72
CA ALA A 75 15.81 15.12 -12.36
C ALA A 75 15.73 13.62 -12.14
N ALA A 76 16.83 13.02 -11.67
CA ALA A 76 16.74 11.68 -11.11
C ALA A 76 15.70 11.74 -9.97
N PRO A 77 14.57 11.03 -10.05
CA PRO A 77 13.66 10.95 -8.91
C PRO A 77 14.48 10.42 -7.73
N GLU A 78 14.37 11.07 -6.57
CA GLU A 78 14.92 10.47 -5.34
C GLU A 78 14.42 9.05 -5.27
N ALA A 79 15.33 8.09 -5.26
CA ALA A 79 14.98 6.67 -5.29
C ALA A 79 14.03 6.38 -4.15
N ILE A 80 12.82 5.92 -4.46
CA ILE A 80 11.86 5.54 -3.44
C ILE A 80 12.46 4.37 -2.67
N ARG A 81 12.69 4.57 -1.38
CA ARG A 81 13.28 3.59 -0.46
C ARG A 81 12.24 2.75 0.28
N GLU A 82 10.99 2.81 -0.17
CA GLU A 82 9.85 2.14 0.41
C GLU A 82 9.40 0.96 -0.43
N SER A 83 8.65 0.04 0.19
CA SER A 83 7.96 -1.06 -0.46
C SER A 83 6.61 -1.28 0.21
N LEU A 84 5.66 -1.88 -0.52
CA LEU A 84 4.39 -2.31 0.06
C LEU A 84 4.57 -3.67 0.76
N ARG A 85 3.90 -3.82 1.90
CA ARG A 85 3.75 -5.10 2.61
C ARG A 85 2.29 -5.47 2.69
N PHE A 86 2.03 -6.76 2.59
CA PHE A 86 0.71 -7.38 2.61
C PHE A 86 0.64 -8.47 3.67
N GLU A 87 -0.55 -8.86 4.05
CA GLU A 87 -0.76 -10.06 4.87
C GLU A 87 -0.27 -11.30 4.11
N PRO A 88 0.62 -12.15 4.69
CA PRO A 88 1.21 -13.30 3.98
C PRO A 88 0.21 -14.32 3.43
N PHE A 89 -0.99 -14.39 4.01
CA PHE A 89 -2.04 -15.33 3.58
C PHE A 89 -3.18 -14.67 2.81
N GLN A 90 -2.99 -13.40 2.45
CA GLN A 90 -3.97 -12.63 1.70
C GLN A 90 -4.05 -13.15 0.27
N ILE A 91 -5.28 -13.25 -0.25
CA ILE A 91 -5.50 -13.55 -1.67
C ILE A 91 -5.26 -12.27 -2.44
N VAL A 92 -4.08 -12.19 -3.08
CA VAL A 92 -3.64 -10.95 -3.72
C VAL A 92 -4.51 -10.58 -4.92
N ASP A 93 -5.03 -11.56 -5.65
CA ASP A 93 -5.90 -11.29 -6.80
C ASP A 93 -7.17 -10.55 -6.42
N GLU A 94 -7.73 -10.81 -5.24
CA GLU A 94 -8.92 -10.10 -4.74
C GLU A 94 -8.65 -8.61 -4.42
N MET A 95 -7.40 -8.17 -4.29
CA MET A 95 -7.07 -6.76 -4.00
C MET A 95 -7.33 -5.80 -5.18
N PHE A 96 -7.57 -6.34 -6.36
CA PHE A 96 -7.76 -5.57 -7.58
C PHE A 96 -9.23 -5.46 -8.00
N ASP A 97 -10.14 -5.98 -7.18
CA ASP A 97 -11.57 -5.89 -7.44
C ASP A 97 -12.09 -4.48 -7.12
N ASP A 98 -12.88 -3.90 -8.01
CA ASP A 98 -13.34 -2.51 -7.93
C ASP A 98 -14.43 -2.30 -6.87
N ASP A 99 -15.10 -3.38 -6.43
CA ASP A 99 -16.14 -3.41 -5.40
C ASP A 99 -15.59 -3.45 -3.96
N LEU A 100 -14.27 -3.49 -3.81
CA LEU A 100 -13.63 -3.44 -2.49
C LEU A 100 -13.58 -2.03 -1.92
N VAL A 101 -13.37 -1.97 -0.60
CA VAL A 101 -13.09 -0.73 0.12
C VAL A 101 -11.74 -0.81 0.83
N PHE A 102 -10.89 0.16 0.54
CA PHE A 102 -9.63 0.37 1.24
C PHE A 102 -9.87 1.33 2.41
N VAL A 103 -9.80 0.82 3.64
CA VAL A 103 -9.99 1.62 4.86
C VAL A 103 -8.63 2.02 5.41
N MET A 104 -8.24 3.26 5.20
CA MET A 104 -6.91 3.80 5.50
C MET A 104 -6.93 4.69 6.73
N ARG A 105 -5.98 4.50 7.63
CA ARG A 105 -5.66 5.48 8.64
C ARG A 105 -4.80 6.60 8.04
N ALA A 106 -5.09 7.85 8.39
CA ALA A 106 -4.26 9.00 8.01
C ALA A 106 -2.76 8.75 8.29
N GLY A 107 -1.91 9.30 7.44
CA GLY A 107 -0.46 9.08 7.43
C GLY A 107 0.25 9.57 8.70
N PRO A 108 1.56 9.24 8.85
CA PRO A 108 2.33 9.47 10.07
C PRO A 108 2.38 10.92 10.52
N THR A 109 2.03 11.16 11.78
CA THR A 109 1.87 12.46 12.41
C THR A 109 2.94 12.74 13.47
N ASP A 110 3.04 14.01 13.88
CA ASP A 110 3.97 14.44 14.95
C ASP A 110 3.37 14.17 16.34
N TRP A 111 3.75 13.04 16.95
CA TRP A 111 3.29 12.65 18.30
C TRP A 111 3.82 13.54 19.43
N SER A 112 4.83 14.37 19.20
CA SER A 112 5.27 15.36 20.17
C SER A 112 4.29 16.54 20.34
N ARG A 113 3.31 16.66 19.43
CA ARG A 113 2.32 17.72 19.38
C ARG A 113 0.89 17.12 19.30
N PRO A 114 0.32 16.71 20.43
CA PRO A 114 -1.04 16.17 20.46
C PRO A 114 -2.08 17.18 19.98
N ASP A 115 -3.25 16.68 19.56
CA ASP A 115 -4.40 17.55 19.28
C ASP A 115 -4.71 18.38 20.54
N ALA A 116 -4.94 19.68 20.38
CA ALA A 116 -5.38 20.53 21.48
C ALA A 116 -6.86 20.21 21.83
N GLU A 117 -7.29 20.47 23.05
CA GLU A 117 -8.71 20.30 23.47
C GLU A 117 -9.69 21.09 22.59
N SER A 118 -9.22 22.19 21.97
CA SER A 118 -9.99 23.01 21.05
C SER A 118 -9.83 22.62 19.57
N ALA A 119 -9.24 21.46 19.28
CA ALA A 119 -9.07 21.02 17.92
C ALA A 119 -10.43 20.71 17.28
N THR A 120 -10.64 21.25 16.09
CA THR A 120 -11.80 21.02 15.23
C THR A 120 -11.35 20.77 13.80
N ALA A 121 -12.22 20.25 12.97
CA ALA A 121 -11.91 19.95 11.57
C ALA A 121 -11.36 21.19 10.82
N ASP A 122 -11.84 22.38 11.13
CA ASP A 122 -11.46 23.63 10.45
C ASP A 122 -10.19 24.30 11.02
N ASN A 123 -9.65 23.82 12.15
CA ASN A 123 -8.51 24.42 12.83
C ASN A 123 -7.27 23.55 12.78
N CYS A 124 -6.59 23.50 11.64
CA CYS A 124 -5.36 22.71 11.46
C CYS A 124 -4.25 23.08 12.46
N ALA A 125 -4.18 24.32 12.94
CA ALA A 125 -3.15 24.75 13.89
C ALA A 125 -3.30 24.11 15.29
N ALA A 126 -4.52 23.70 15.64
CA ALA A 126 -4.82 23.01 16.89
C ALA A 126 -4.73 21.47 16.75
N GLN A 127 -4.59 20.96 15.54
CA GLN A 127 -4.52 19.52 15.28
C GLN A 127 -3.08 19.01 15.27
N ARG A 128 -2.92 17.74 15.62
CA ARG A 128 -1.74 16.96 15.30
C ARG A 128 -1.71 16.69 13.79
N ILE A 129 -0.70 17.19 13.11
CA ILE A 129 -0.54 17.08 11.67
C ILE A 129 0.62 16.15 11.30
N GLN A 130 0.73 15.80 10.03
CA GLN A 130 1.82 14.95 9.54
C GLN A 130 3.19 15.62 9.74
N THR A 131 4.19 14.76 9.96
CA THR A 131 5.60 15.16 9.81
C THR A 131 5.96 15.33 8.33
N PRO A 132 7.02 16.07 7.98
CA PRO A 132 7.53 16.09 6.61
C PRO A 132 7.82 14.68 6.06
N LEU A 133 8.41 13.80 6.89
CA LEU A 133 8.65 12.40 6.53
C LEU A 133 7.32 11.65 6.30
N GLY A 134 6.32 11.86 7.14
CA GLY A 134 4.99 11.25 6.97
C GLY A 134 4.31 11.68 5.66
N LEU A 135 4.45 12.94 5.25
CA LEU A 135 3.97 13.42 3.96
C LEU A 135 4.69 12.73 2.78
N ASP A 136 6.02 12.58 2.86
CA ASP A 136 6.80 11.88 1.83
C ASP A 136 6.46 10.39 1.79
N GLN A 137 6.20 9.76 2.92
CA GLN A 137 5.72 8.38 2.99
C GLN A 137 4.35 8.22 2.31
N MET A 138 3.40 9.15 2.50
CA MET A 138 2.10 9.09 1.84
C MET A 138 2.21 9.30 0.33
N ARG A 139 3.09 10.21 -0.13
CA ARG A 139 3.40 10.33 -1.55
C ARG A 139 4.00 9.04 -2.11
N SER A 140 4.96 8.44 -1.42
CA SER A 140 5.55 7.15 -1.80
C SER A 140 4.51 6.02 -1.83
N MET A 141 3.57 6.01 -0.88
CA MET A 141 2.43 5.07 -0.86
C MET A 141 1.59 5.22 -2.14
N GLY A 142 1.25 6.45 -2.53
CA GLY A 142 0.51 6.71 -3.77
C GLY A 142 1.26 6.21 -5.01
N ILE A 143 2.56 6.50 -5.12
CA ILE A 143 3.39 5.99 -6.23
C ILE A 143 3.37 4.46 -6.26
N LEU A 144 3.60 3.82 -5.11
CA LEU A 144 3.63 2.37 -4.97
C LEU A 144 2.28 1.72 -5.33
N MET A 145 1.19 2.27 -4.82
CA MET A 145 -0.16 1.79 -5.13
C MET A 145 -0.44 1.91 -6.62
N SER A 146 -0.25 3.09 -7.20
CA SER A 146 -0.51 3.32 -8.63
C SER A 146 0.37 2.47 -9.53
N GLY A 147 1.67 2.38 -9.23
CA GLY A 147 2.62 1.55 -9.98
C GLY A 147 2.30 0.06 -9.95
N ASN A 148 1.54 -0.39 -8.94
CA ASN A 148 1.10 -1.78 -8.80
C ASN A 148 -0.38 -2.00 -9.17
N GLY A 149 -1.04 -1.02 -9.76
CA GLY A 149 -2.43 -1.15 -10.19
C GLY A 149 -3.47 -1.09 -9.05
N LEU A 150 -3.06 -0.71 -7.83
CA LEU A 150 -3.93 -0.57 -6.65
C LEU A 150 -4.47 0.87 -6.55
N ARG A 151 -5.09 1.36 -7.61
CA ARG A 151 -5.59 2.72 -7.69
C ARG A 151 -7.03 2.79 -7.22
N PRO A 152 -7.38 3.73 -6.32
CA PRO A 152 -8.77 3.90 -5.93
C PRO A 152 -9.57 4.59 -7.03
N GLY A 153 -10.84 4.19 -7.20
CA GLY A 153 -11.79 4.87 -8.08
C GLY A 153 -12.45 6.09 -7.44
N HIS A 154 -12.49 6.16 -6.12
CA HIS A 154 -13.07 7.26 -5.35
C HIS A 154 -12.38 7.38 -3.99
N ILE A 155 -12.17 8.60 -3.50
CA ILE A 155 -11.63 8.85 -2.15
C ILE A 155 -12.69 9.52 -1.28
N LEU A 156 -13.07 8.85 -0.18
CA LEU A 156 -13.75 9.48 0.95
C LEU A 156 -12.73 9.83 2.02
N ARG A 157 -12.80 11.01 2.59
CA ARG A 157 -11.90 11.38 3.67
C ARG A 157 -12.55 12.15 4.79
N SER A 158 -12.03 12.01 5.99
CA SER A 158 -12.33 12.88 7.11
C SER A 158 -12.08 14.36 6.74
N GLU A 159 -12.82 15.25 7.37
CA GLU A 159 -12.63 16.70 7.23
C GLU A 159 -11.35 17.20 7.91
N TRP A 160 -10.79 16.42 8.82
CA TRP A 160 -9.58 16.78 9.56
C TRP A 160 -8.37 16.94 8.66
N CYS A 161 -7.49 17.89 9.00
CA CYS A 161 -6.39 18.32 8.17
C CYS A 161 -5.39 17.19 7.85
N ARG A 162 -5.14 16.29 8.82
CA ARG A 162 -4.25 15.13 8.59
C ARG A 162 -4.82 14.13 7.57
N ALA A 163 -6.13 13.95 7.51
CA ALA A 163 -6.74 13.13 6.47
C ALA A 163 -6.69 13.85 5.10
N GLY A 164 -6.88 15.17 5.11
CA GLY A 164 -6.74 16.00 3.92
C GLY A 164 -5.34 15.92 3.32
N SER A 165 -4.31 16.21 4.10
CA SER A 165 -2.93 16.17 3.62
C SER A 165 -2.47 14.75 3.25
N THR A 166 -3.02 13.70 3.88
CA THR A 166 -2.82 12.31 3.44
C THR A 166 -3.38 12.10 2.04
N ALA A 167 -4.64 12.48 1.79
CA ALA A 167 -5.26 12.39 0.47
C ALA A 167 -4.48 13.16 -0.60
N ASP A 168 -4.11 14.41 -0.29
CA ASP A 168 -3.36 15.28 -1.22
C ASP A 168 -2.03 14.62 -1.64
N LYS A 169 -1.31 13.99 -0.70
CA LYS A 169 -0.03 13.32 -0.97
C LYS A 169 -0.18 12.00 -1.70
N LEU A 170 -1.23 11.23 -1.43
CA LEU A 170 -1.54 10.04 -2.22
C LEU A 170 -1.85 10.42 -3.68
N VAL A 171 -2.71 11.43 -3.90
CA VAL A 171 -3.06 11.91 -5.24
C VAL A 171 -1.84 12.47 -5.97
N GLU A 172 -0.96 13.21 -5.28
CA GLU A 172 0.34 13.62 -5.84
C GLU A 172 1.16 12.41 -6.30
N GLY A 173 1.21 11.33 -5.49
CA GLY A 173 1.87 10.08 -5.84
C GLY A 173 1.21 9.37 -7.02
N PHE A 174 -0.11 9.28 -7.06
CA PHE A 174 -0.84 8.72 -8.21
C PHE A 174 -0.55 9.47 -9.50
N ALA A 175 -0.52 10.82 -9.43
CA ALA A 175 -0.26 11.67 -10.59
C ALA A 175 1.15 11.50 -11.18
N MET A 176 2.12 11.05 -10.39
CA MET A 176 3.47 10.74 -10.88
C MET A 176 3.51 9.52 -11.79
N ILE A 177 2.55 8.59 -11.64
CA ILE A 177 2.47 7.35 -12.42
C ILE A 177 1.38 7.44 -13.48
N ASP A 178 0.21 7.96 -13.10
CA ASP A 178 -0.97 8.08 -13.97
C ASP A 178 -1.66 9.43 -13.72
N PRO A 179 -1.22 10.49 -14.40
CA PRO A 179 -1.78 11.82 -14.22
C PRO A 179 -3.24 11.94 -14.65
N ASP A 180 -3.68 11.16 -15.64
CA ASP A 180 -5.05 11.20 -16.14
C ASP A 180 -6.01 10.58 -15.11
N HIS A 181 -5.65 9.44 -14.54
CA HIS A 181 -6.40 8.84 -13.43
C HIS A 181 -6.46 9.78 -12.22
N ALA A 182 -5.34 10.34 -11.80
CA ALA A 182 -5.30 11.25 -10.66
C ALA A 182 -6.15 12.52 -10.87
N ALA A 183 -6.24 13.02 -12.10
CA ALA A 183 -7.08 14.18 -12.45
C ALA A 183 -8.58 13.85 -12.47
N ALA A 184 -8.95 12.60 -12.77
CA ALA A 184 -10.33 12.13 -12.79
C ALA A 184 -10.83 11.66 -11.41
N LEU A 185 -9.91 11.43 -10.45
CA LEU A 185 -10.20 10.81 -9.16
C LEU A 185 -11.03 11.74 -8.25
N PRO A 186 -12.28 11.42 -7.92
CA PRO A 186 -13.10 12.21 -7.02
C PRO A 186 -12.62 12.09 -5.58
N VAL A 187 -12.55 13.23 -4.86
CA VAL A 187 -12.16 13.30 -3.45
C VAL A 187 -13.26 14.01 -2.66
N GLU A 188 -13.97 13.27 -1.82
CA GLU A 188 -15.09 13.77 -1.05
C GLU A 188 -14.75 13.88 0.45
N ARG A 189 -15.20 14.98 1.09
CA ARG A 189 -15.10 15.19 2.54
C ARG A 189 -16.34 14.64 3.23
N VAL A 190 -16.16 13.80 4.24
CA VAL A 190 -17.25 13.11 4.94
C VAL A 190 -17.12 13.32 6.45
N ALA A 191 -18.10 13.99 7.08
CA ALA A 191 -18.08 14.26 8.51
C ALA A 191 -18.12 12.97 9.35
N ALA A 192 -18.87 11.95 8.92
CA ALA A 192 -18.91 10.64 9.60
C ALA A 192 -17.54 9.92 9.65
N ALA A 193 -16.57 10.34 8.83
CA ALA A 193 -15.20 9.84 8.89
C ALA A 193 -14.28 10.60 9.86
N ASN A 194 -14.80 11.61 10.58
CA ASN A 194 -14.05 12.35 11.59
C ASN A 194 -13.71 11.46 12.81
N PRO A 195 -12.78 11.88 13.70
CA PRO A 195 -12.56 11.20 14.97
C PRO A 195 -13.88 11.08 15.75
N LEU A 196 -14.05 9.96 16.44
CA LEU A 196 -15.28 9.69 17.19
C LEU A 196 -15.43 10.68 18.36
N GLU A 197 -16.51 11.41 18.39
CA GLU A 197 -16.81 12.42 19.42
C GLU A 197 -18.02 12.02 20.28
N SER A 198 -19.11 12.81 20.23
CA SER A 198 -20.21 12.75 21.19
C SER A 198 -21.27 11.67 20.89
N ASP A 199 -21.45 11.24 19.65
CA ASP A 199 -22.32 10.12 19.25
C ASP A 199 -21.62 9.17 18.27
N PRO A 200 -20.62 8.44 18.76
CA PRO A 200 -19.78 7.60 17.90
C PRO A 200 -20.57 6.48 17.21
N ALA A 201 -21.65 6.02 17.79
CA ALA A 201 -22.41 4.89 17.25
C ALA A 201 -23.16 5.27 15.96
N ALA A 202 -23.76 6.47 15.91
CA ALA A 202 -24.47 6.95 14.73
C ALA A 202 -23.52 7.22 13.56
N ASP A 203 -22.38 7.85 13.82
CA ASP A 203 -21.38 8.15 12.79
C ASP A 203 -20.76 6.87 12.22
N VAL A 204 -20.41 5.91 13.08
CA VAL A 204 -19.86 4.60 12.65
C VAL A 204 -20.88 3.83 11.83
N GLU A 205 -22.18 3.83 12.21
CA GLU A 205 -23.22 3.14 11.45
C GLU A 205 -23.47 3.79 10.10
N ALA A 206 -23.57 5.12 10.03
CA ALA A 206 -23.73 5.84 8.78
C ALA A 206 -22.53 5.61 7.82
N LEU A 207 -21.32 5.57 8.38
CA LEU A 207 -20.13 5.26 7.60
C LEU A 207 -20.15 3.81 7.13
N ARG A 208 -20.51 2.86 8.01
CA ARG A 208 -20.65 1.44 7.66
C ARG A 208 -21.66 1.23 6.54
N GLU A 209 -22.86 1.80 6.65
CA GLU A 209 -23.88 1.72 5.61
C GLU A 209 -23.35 2.19 4.24
N ARG A 210 -22.59 3.29 4.25
CA ARG A 210 -21.99 3.82 3.02
C ARG A 210 -20.94 2.89 2.42
N LEU A 211 -20.06 2.29 3.26
CA LEU A 211 -19.06 1.33 2.79
C LEU A 211 -19.70 0.05 2.27
N MET A 212 -20.73 -0.44 2.96
CA MET A 212 -21.47 -1.65 2.56
C MET A 212 -22.30 -1.47 1.29
N ALA A 213 -22.63 -0.23 0.92
CA ALA A 213 -23.34 0.08 -0.31
C ALA A 213 -22.42 0.31 -1.51
N TRP A 214 -21.10 0.20 -1.33
CA TRP A 214 -20.17 0.32 -2.43
C TRP A 214 -20.19 -0.96 -3.27
N ASP A 215 -20.46 -0.81 -4.56
CA ASP A 215 -20.49 -1.88 -5.57
C ASP A 215 -19.61 -1.55 -6.80
N GLY A 216 -18.62 -0.67 -6.60
CA GLY A 216 -17.73 -0.19 -7.63
C GLY A 216 -18.03 1.25 -8.08
N PRO A 217 -17.16 1.83 -8.93
CA PRO A 217 -17.33 3.18 -9.46
C PRO A 217 -18.51 3.26 -10.44
N GLU A 218 -19.13 4.44 -10.54
CA GLU A 218 -20.17 4.69 -11.54
C GLU A 218 -19.57 4.74 -12.97
N GLU A 219 -20.41 4.50 -13.98
CA GLU A 219 -19.98 4.53 -15.38
C GLU A 219 -19.41 5.90 -15.75
N GLY A 220 -18.13 5.93 -16.09
CA GLY A 220 -17.39 7.14 -16.47
C GLY A 220 -16.52 7.73 -15.36
N ASP A 221 -16.57 7.19 -14.14
CA ASP A 221 -15.66 7.52 -13.07
C ASP A 221 -14.31 6.78 -13.21
N ALA A 222 -13.35 7.15 -12.37
CA ALA A 222 -12.08 6.44 -12.29
C ALA A 222 -12.32 4.99 -11.81
N GLU A 223 -11.68 4.01 -12.46
CA GLU A 223 -11.76 2.59 -12.07
C GLU A 223 -10.95 2.34 -10.79
N GLY A 224 -11.47 1.47 -9.92
CA GLY A 224 -10.80 0.99 -8.72
C GLY A 224 -11.68 1.00 -7.47
N PRO A 225 -11.16 0.44 -6.36
CA PRO A 225 -11.86 0.37 -5.08
C PRO A 225 -12.13 1.75 -4.46
N LEU A 226 -13.07 1.81 -3.53
CA LEU A 226 -13.26 2.98 -2.69
C LEU A 226 -12.11 3.11 -1.69
N LEU A 227 -11.50 4.29 -1.55
CA LEU A 227 -10.54 4.58 -0.50
C LEU A 227 -11.17 5.48 0.56
N LEU A 228 -11.34 4.98 1.78
CA LEU A 228 -11.70 5.77 2.95
C LEU A 228 -10.45 6.16 3.74
N ILE A 229 -10.21 7.46 3.95
CA ILE A 229 -9.14 7.97 4.82
C ILE A 229 -9.74 8.54 6.11
N THR A 230 -9.48 7.88 7.24
CA THR A 230 -10.08 8.20 8.52
C THR A 230 -9.08 8.06 9.69
N HIS A 231 -9.57 7.84 10.90
CA HIS A 231 -8.83 7.85 12.14
C HIS A 231 -8.81 6.48 12.81
N TYR A 232 -7.85 6.30 13.72
CA TYR A 232 -7.65 5.05 14.44
C TYR A 232 -8.93 4.54 15.12
N ASP A 233 -9.59 5.40 15.92
CA ASP A 233 -10.76 5.00 16.71
C ASP A 233 -11.94 4.66 15.81
N THR A 234 -12.11 5.38 14.70
CA THR A 234 -13.13 5.11 13.68
C THR A 234 -12.90 3.75 13.01
N ILE A 235 -11.65 3.45 12.64
CA ILE A 235 -11.31 2.16 12.04
C ILE A 235 -11.51 1.01 13.04
N GLU A 236 -11.05 1.17 14.29
CA GLU A 236 -11.26 0.16 15.34
C GLU A 236 -12.76 -0.10 15.56
N ALA A 237 -13.60 0.93 15.59
CA ALA A 237 -15.04 0.79 15.74
C ALA A 237 -15.73 0.14 14.52
N LEU A 238 -15.26 0.43 13.30
CA LEU A 238 -15.78 -0.17 12.07
C LEU A 238 -15.42 -1.65 11.91
N THR A 239 -14.17 -2.01 12.24
CA THR A 239 -13.56 -3.27 11.80
C THR A 239 -13.11 -4.18 12.94
N ASN A 240 -13.00 -3.67 14.16
CA ASN A 240 -12.34 -4.29 15.32
C ASN A 240 -10.83 -4.54 15.12
N PHE A 241 -10.21 -3.90 14.11
CA PHE A 241 -8.77 -3.99 13.87
C PHE A 241 -8.07 -2.71 14.29
N ARG A 242 -6.83 -2.88 14.73
CA ARG A 242 -5.91 -1.80 15.08
C ARG A 242 -4.88 -1.65 13.99
N VAL A 243 -4.73 -0.43 13.49
CA VAL A 243 -3.91 -0.11 12.32
C VAL A 243 -2.85 0.92 12.66
N TYR A 244 -1.70 0.82 11.99
CA TYR A 244 -0.65 1.83 12.05
C TYR A 244 -1.03 3.07 11.24
N GLU A 245 -0.36 4.19 11.48
CA GLU A 245 -0.52 5.37 10.63
C GLU A 245 -0.09 5.04 9.19
N GLY A 246 -0.95 5.38 8.22
CA GLY A 246 -0.74 5.07 6.82
C GLY A 246 -1.04 3.62 6.40
N GLU A 247 -1.51 2.77 7.30
CA GLU A 247 -1.94 1.40 6.97
C GLU A 247 -3.35 1.38 6.41
N ILE A 248 -3.59 0.49 5.45
CA ILE A 248 -4.86 0.25 4.78
C ILE A 248 -5.34 -1.16 5.16
N LEU A 249 -6.60 -1.29 5.55
CA LEU A 249 -7.31 -2.57 5.61
C LEU A 249 -8.12 -2.75 4.33
N ILE A 250 -8.17 -3.97 3.82
CA ILE A 250 -8.98 -4.34 2.68
C ILE A 250 -10.30 -4.88 3.21
N PHE A 251 -11.36 -4.11 3.00
CA PHE A 251 -12.71 -4.38 3.48
C PHE A 251 -13.56 -4.83 2.30
N ASP A 252 -14.26 -5.95 2.47
CA ASP A 252 -15.11 -6.55 1.44
C ASP A 252 -16.58 -6.37 1.81
N PRO A 253 -17.32 -5.49 1.12
CA PRO A 253 -18.74 -5.26 1.37
C PRO A 253 -19.59 -6.51 1.13
N ASP A 254 -19.32 -7.27 0.07
CA ASP A 254 -20.10 -8.43 -0.32
C ASP A 254 -20.02 -9.58 0.69
N ARG A 255 -18.93 -9.62 1.45
CA ARG A 255 -18.73 -10.57 2.56
C ARG A 255 -19.08 -9.98 3.93
N GLY A 256 -19.99 -8.99 3.97
CA GLY A 256 -20.49 -8.39 5.20
C GLY A 256 -19.46 -7.52 5.94
N GLY A 257 -18.57 -6.90 5.21
CA GLY A 257 -17.51 -6.04 5.77
C GLY A 257 -16.33 -6.83 6.35
N ARG A 258 -16.07 -8.02 5.81
CA ARG A 258 -14.92 -8.84 6.21
C ARG A 258 -13.61 -8.16 5.81
N ILE A 259 -12.64 -8.18 6.71
CA ILE A 259 -11.28 -7.75 6.39
C ILE A 259 -10.54 -8.92 5.73
N LEU A 260 -10.08 -8.69 4.49
CA LEU A 260 -9.35 -9.66 3.68
C LEU A 260 -7.85 -9.63 3.98
N GLY A 261 -7.33 -8.46 4.37
CA GLY A 261 -5.92 -8.27 4.65
C GLY A 261 -5.57 -6.79 4.87
N TYR A 262 -4.29 -6.48 4.77
CA TYR A 262 -3.80 -5.10 4.90
C TYR A 262 -2.76 -4.77 3.82
N ILE A 263 -2.59 -3.48 3.58
CA ILE A 263 -1.50 -2.90 2.79
C ILE A 263 -0.82 -1.84 3.65
N ARG A 264 0.51 -1.86 3.76
CA ARG A 264 1.26 -0.84 4.46
C ARG A 264 2.66 -0.65 3.88
N LEU A 265 3.27 0.49 4.15
CA LEU A 265 4.68 0.70 3.84
C LEU A 265 5.57 -0.18 4.74
N ARG A 266 6.73 -0.57 4.23
CA ARG A 266 7.73 -1.30 5.01
C ARG A 266 8.16 -0.54 6.27
N SER A 267 8.24 0.79 6.18
CA SER A 267 8.61 1.67 7.30
C SER A 267 7.48 1.92 8.30
N ALA A 268 6.24 1.46 8.03
CA ALA A 268 5.14 1.62 8.98
C ALA A 268 5.46 0.96 10.31
N ALA A 269 5.29 1.71 11.38
CA ALA A 269 5.62 1.30 12.75
C ALA A 269 4.45 1.57 13.70
N PRO A 270 4.36 0.83 14.82
CA PRO A 270 3.39 1.13 15.88
C PRO A 270 3.57 2.56 16.41
N ASP A 271 2.45 3.22 16.71
CA ASP A 271 2.49 4.56 17.31
C ASP A 271 3.10 4.53 18.72
N GLU A 272 4.05 5.38 18.96
CA GLU A 272 4.71 5.48 20.27
C GLU A 272 3.73 5.76 21.42
N GLY A 273 2.68 6.54 21.19
CA GLY A 273 1.71 6.95 22.21
C GLY A 273 0.58 5.96 22.51
N ARG A 274 0.22 5.04 21.59
CA ARG A 274 -0.95 4.16 21.76
C ARG A 274 -0.62 2.73 22.17
N TYR A 275 0.56 2.25 21.86
CA TYR A 275 0.97 0.87 22.16
C TYR A 275 1.85 0.76 23.41
N GLY A 276 1.94 1.82 24.20
CA GLY A 276 2.78 1.84 25.42
C GLY A 276 4.27 1.75 25.14
N LEU A 277 4.67 1.97 23.90
CA LEU A 277 6.05 2.10 23.47
C LEU A 277 6.49 3.55 23.66
N GLY A 278 6.35 4.08 24.88
CA GLY A 278 6.98 5.35 25.23
C GLY A 278 8.48 5.29 24.97
N PRO A 279 9.16 6.45 24.81
CA PRO A 279 10.62 6.46 24.69
C PRO A 279 11.20 5.65 25.84
N ALA A 280 12.17 4.79 25.53
CA ALA A 280 12.87 4.03 26.57
C ALA A 280 13.36 5.03 27.63
N PRO A 281 13.18 4.74 28.93
CA PRO A 281 13.70 5.62 29.97
C PRO A 281 15.22 5.75 29.78
N GLU A 282 15.71 7.00 29.75
CA GLU A 282 17.14 7.33 29.68
C GLU A 282 17.92 6.75 30.88
#